data_52d95af2c99e0310cc042fdd3ef75b57
#
_entry.id   52d95af2c99e0310cc042fdd3ef75b57
#
_cell.length_a   1.000
_cell.length_b   1.000
_cell.length_c   1.000
_cell.angle_alpha   90.00
_cell.angle_beta   90.00
_cell.angle_gamma   90.00
#
_symmetry.space_group_name_H-M   'P 1'
#
loop_
_entity.id
_entity.type
_entity.pdbx_description
1 polymer ?
#
loop_
_entity_poly.entity_id
_entity_poly.type
_entity_poly.pdbx_seq_one_letter_code
_entity_poly.pdbx_strand_id
1 'polypeptide(L)'
;MTERVSPPATLANRALTGNAVAQFELAELYMQSEHDEDIMLAEEWALKAANGGWVEAMYWLGEGYTVYAKEIAEEDPDDSKAHFELAYYWLSKANFEKHPAATLELAGFYRRGDVVEKDVEKSIALVKQAAEWGEVQAMRDLAFIYANGLGVAADDIQADYWTKKADEIEQDIE
;
A
#
# COMPACT_ATOMS: atom_id res chain seq x y z
N MET A 1 16.80 -28.76 -0.87
CA MET A 1 16.86 -27.80 -2.00
C MET A 1 15.42 -27.64 -2.46
N THR A 2 14.81 -26.53 -2.16
CA THR A 2 13.48 -26.16 -2.67
C THR A 2 13.59 -25.92 -4.18
N GLU A 3 12.63 -26.42 -4.97
CA GLU A 3 12.63 -26.21 -6.41
C GLU A 3 12.25 -24.74 -6.71
N ARG A 4 12.90 -24.14 -7.71
CA ARG A 4 12.55 -22.80 -8.20
C ARG A 4 11.14 -22.79 -8.77
N VAL A 5 10.48 -21.64 -8.65
CA VAL A 5 9.15 -21.43 -9.19
C VAL A 5 9.16 -21.59 -10.71
N SER A 6 8.26 -22.47 -11.21
CA SER A 6 8.03 -22.68 -12.63
C SER A 6 6.59 -22.24 -12.98
N PRO A 7 6.41 -21.04 -13.52
CA PRO A 7 5.09 -20.53 -13.80
C PRO A 7 4.38 -21.35 -14.90
N PRO A 8 3.03 -21.50 -14.83
CA PRO A 8 2.26 -22.11 -15.91
C PRO A 8 2.50 -21.39 -17.25
N ALA A 9 2.71 -22.15 -18.33
CA ALA A 9 3.02 -21.58 -19.64
C ALA A 9 1.96 -20.59 -20.15
N THR A 10 0.67 -20.82 -19.82
CA THR A 10 -0.42 -19.92 -20.16
C THR A 10 -0.33 -18.58 -19.45
N LEU A 11 0.06 -18.57 -18.17
CA LEU A 11 0.27 -17.36 -17.38
C LEU A 11 1.49 -16.58 -17.92
N ALA A 12 2.61 -17.28 -18.10
CA ALA A 12 3.83 -16.68 -18.62
C ALA A 12 3.60 -16.03 -20.02
N ASN A 13 2.88 -16.70 -20.92
CA ASN A 13 2.57 -16.14 -22.24
C ASN A 13 1.69 -14.88 -22.16
N ARG A 14 0.67 -14.85 -21.30
CA ARG A 14 -0.16 -13.66 -21.09
C ARG A 14 0.66 -12.49 -20.56
N ALA A 15 1.53 -12.73 -19.59
CA ALA A 15 2.39 -11.70 -19.02
C ALA A 15 3.39 -11.15 -20.06
N LEU A 16 4.01 -12.03 -20.84
CA LEU A 16 4.94 -11.64 -21.91
C LEU A 16 4.27 -10.80 -23.02
N THR A 17 2.96 -10.99 -23.27
CA THR A 17 2.21 -10.17 -24.22
C THR A 17 1.72 -8.83 -23.64
N GLY A 18 2.12 -8.49 -22.42
CA GLY A 18 1.82 -7.19 -21.80
C GLY A 18 0.52 -7.13 -21.00
N ASN A 19 -0.08 -8.27 -20.68
CA ASN A 19 -1.26 -8.29 -19.81
C ASN A 19 -0.85 -7.98 -18.37
N ALA A 20 -1.20 -6.78 -17.87
CA ALA A 20 -0.77 -6.28 -16.57
C ALA A 20 -1.26 -7.16 -15.39
N VAL A 21 -2.48 -7.71 -15.48
CA VAL A 21 -3.00 -8.66 -14.48
C VAL A 21 -2.14 -9.91 -14.43
N ALA A 22 -1.83 -10.52 -15.58
CA ALA A 22 -0.99 -11.71 -15.63
C ALA A 22 0.46 -11.43 -15.19
N GLN A 23 0.96 -10.22 -15.42
CA GLN A 23 2.26 -9.78 -14.92
C GLN A 23 2.26 -9.73 -13.39
N PHE A 24 1.19 -9.23 -12.79
CA PHE A 24 1.06 -9.19 -11.33
C PHE A 24 0.83 -10.59 -10.74
N GLU A 25 0.01 -11.44 -11.36
CA GLU A 25 -0.15 -12.86 -10.99
C GLU A 25 1.21 -13.59 -10.99
N LEU A 26 2.12 -13.26 -11.92
CA LEU A 26 3.50 -13.79 -11.92
C LEU A 26 4.32 -13.24 -10.76
N ALA A 27 4.21 -11.95 -10.44
CA ALA A 27 4.91 -11.36 -9.32
C ALA A 27 4.51 -12.05 -8.01
N GLU A 28 3.21 -12.24 -7.76
CA GLU A 28 2.70 -12.94 -6.58
C GLU A 28 3.19 -14.39 -6.51
N LEU A 29 3.26 -15.08 -7.66
CA LEU A 29 3.74 -16.45 -7.72
C LEU A 29 5.24 -16.54 -7.35
N TYR A 30 6.07 -15.64 -7.89
CA TYR A 30 7.49 -15.60 -7.57
C TYR A 30 7.77 -15.18 -6.13
N MET A 31 6.92 -14.33 -5.54
CA MET A 31 7.05 -13.89 -4.15
C MET A 31 6.82 -15.01 -3.12
N GLN A 32 6.19 -16.12 -3.53
CA GLN A 32 6.02 -17.31 -2.68
C GLN A 32 7.28 -18.16 -2.59
N SER A 33 8.32 -17.85 -3.37
CA SER A 33 9.60 -18.56 -3.36
C SER A 33 10.49 -18.12 -2.19
N GLU A 34 11.32 -19.06 -1.73
CA GLU A 34 12.38 -18.78 -0.75
C GLU A 34 13.73 -18.43 -1.44
N HIS A 35 13.74 -18.30 -2.78
CA HIS A 35 14.94 -18.02 -3.56
C HIS A 35 15.05 -16.54 -3.89
N ASP A 36 16.16 -15.90 -3.55
CA ASP A 36 16.41 -14.47 -3.80
C ASP A 36 16.22 -14.09 -5.27
N GLU A 37 16.63 -14.96 -6.19
CA GLU A 37 16.47 -14.72 -7.64
C GLU A 37 14.98 -14.66 -8.05
N ASP A 38 14.11 -15.42 -7.42
CA ASP A 38 12.68 -15.40 -7.70
C ASP A 38 12.03 -14.14 -7.08
N ILE A 39 12.50 -13.69 -5.91
CA ILE A 39 12.08 -12.41 -5.30
C ILE A 39 12.43 -11.23 -6.21
N MET A 40 13.62 -11.23 -6.81
CA MET A 40 13.98 -10.21 -7.81
C MET A 40 13.08 -10.24 -9.06
N LEU A 41 12.69 -11.44 -9.51
CA LEU A 41 11.73 -11.59 -10.61
C LEU A 41 10.32 -11.11 -10.22
N ALA A 42 9.91 -11.32 -8.96
CA ALA A 42 8.63 -10.80 -8.46
C ALA A 42 8.57 -9.28 -8.58
N GLU A 43 9.59 -8.57 -8.14
CA GLU A 43 9.68 -7.11 -8.27
C GLU A 43 9.65 -6.67 -9.74
N GLU A 44 10.43 -7.33 -10.60
CA GLU A 44 10.50 -7.01 -12.04
C GLU A 44 9.12 -7.13 -12.72
N TRP A 45 8.36 -8.18 -12.41
CA TRP A 45 7.02 -8.39 -12.93
C TRP A 45 5.99 -7.42 -12.33
N ALA A 46 6.09 -7.11 -11.03
CA ALA A 46 5.26 -6.10 -10.39
C ALA A 46 5.48 -4.71 -11.00
N LEU A 47 6.73 -4.33 -11.29
CA LEU A 47 7.06 -3.07 -11.98
C LEU A 47 6.45 -3.01 -13.39
N LYS A 48 6.47 -4.12 -14.14
CA LYS A 48 5.81 -4.18 -15.47
C LYS A 48 4.30 -4.00 -15.34
N ALA A 49 3.68 -4.68 -14.38
CA ALA A 49 2.23 -4.58 -14.13
C ALA A 49 1.82 -3.16 -13.71
N ALA A 50 2.56 -2.54 -12.78
CA ALA A 50 2.31 -1.19 -12.30
C ALA A 50 2.48 -0.14 -13.41
N ASN A 51 3.52 -0.29 -14.25
CA ASN A 51 3.72 0.57 -15.43
C ASN A 51 2.65 0.31 -16.50
N GLY A 52 2.06 -0.87 -16.55
CA GLY A 52 0.89 -1.23 -17.35
C GLY A 52 -0.44 -0.70 -16.80
N GLY A 53 -0.43 0.02 -15.67
CA GLY A 53 -1.60 0.63 -15.05
C GLY A 53 -2.33 -0.27 -14.04
N TRP A 54 -1.75 -1.41 -13.64
CA TRP A 54 -2.38 -2.27 -12.64
C TRP A 54 -2.22 -1.69 -11.22
N VAL A 55 -3.33 -1.26 -10.63
CA VAL A 55 -3.33 -0.46 -9.39
C VAL A 55 -2.86 -1.26 -8.18
N GLU A 56 -3.24 -2.53 -8.10
CA GLU A 56 -2.78 -3.44 -7.04
C GLU A 56 -1.24 -3.60 -7.05
N ALA A 57 -0.62 -3.66 -8.24
CA ALA A 57 0.83 -3.70 -8.34
C ALA A 57 1.49 -2.40 -7.88
N MET A 58 0.85 -1.24 -8.11
CA MET A 58 1.36 0.05 -7.60
C MET A 58 1.32 0.07 -6.07
N TYR A 59 0.21 -0.38 -5.48
CA TYR A 59 0.08 -0.48 -4.02
C TYR A 59 1.11 -1.46 -3.45
N TRP A 60 1.21 -2.66 -4.01
CA TRP A 60 2.13 -3.70 -3.59
C TRP A 60 3.60 -3.22 -3.58
N LEU A 61 4.03 -2.54 -4.66
CA LEU A 61 5.37 -1.93 -4.72
C LEU A 61 5.56 -0.85 -3.65
N GLY A 62 4.57 0.01 -3.46
CA GLY A 62 4.62 1.06 -2.46
C GLY A 62 4.73 0.53 -1.03
N GLU A 63 3.94 -0.51 -0.71
CA GLU A 63 4.01 -1.22 0.57
C GLU A 63 5.36 -1.90 0.77
N GLY A 64 5.81 -2.69 -0.21
CA GLY A 64 7.08 -3.40 -0.16
C GLY A 64 8.28 -2.47 0.04
N TYR A 65 8.36 -1.38 -0.71
CA TYR A 65 9.41 -0.37 -0.52
C TYR A 65 9.31 0.34 0.84
N THR A 66 8.10 0.53 1.38
CA THR A 66 7.90 1.10 2.71
C THR A 66 8.41 0.17 3.81
N VAL A 67 8.14 -1.14 3.68
CA VAL A 67 8.62 -2.16 4.64
C VAL A 67 10.14 -2.23 4.60
N TYR A 68 10.72 -2.41 3.42
CA TYR A 68 12.17 -2.52 3.24
C TYR A 68 12.90 -1.27 3.76
N ALA A 69 12.41 -0.07 3.43
CA ALA A 69 12.99 1.18 3.92
C ALA A 69 13.03 1.26 5.45
N LYS A 70 11.97 0.78 6.13
CA LYS A 70 11.94 0.73 7.60
C LYS A 70 12.94 -0.26 8.18
N GLU A 71 13.11 -1.41 7.52
CA GLU A 71 14.04 -2.47 7.98
C GLU A 71 15.50 -2.00 7.95
N ILE A 72 15.90 -1.29 6.89
CA ILE A 72 17.29 -0.84 6.69
C ILE A 72 17.59 0.54 7.29
N ALA A 73 16.62 1.22 7.89
CA ALA A 73 16.73 2.62 8.29
C ALA A 73 17.88 2.92 9.27
N GLU A 74 18.23 1.96 10.13
CA GLU A 74 19.34 2.10 11.09
C GLU A 74 20.70 1.73 10.47
N GLU A 75 20.71 0.82 9.49
CA GLU A 75 21.92 0.28 8.86
C GLU A 75 22.38 1.15 7.68
N ASP A 76 21.45 1.55 6.83
CA ASP A 76 21.69 2.40 5.65
C ASP A 76 20.58 3.46 5.50
N PRO A 77 20.73 4.63 6.19
CA PRO A 77 19.75 5.70 6.13
C PRO A 77 19.55 6.32 4.74
N ASP A 78 20.60 6.32 3.90
CA ASP A 78 20.53 6.91 2.56
C ASP A 78 19.75 6.00 1.62
N ASP A 79 19.98 4.70 1.66
CA ASP A 79 19.23 3.71 0.88
C ASP A 79 17.78 3.62 1.40
N SER A 80 17.58 3.64 2.72
CA SER A 80 16.25 3.73 3.33
C SER A 80 15.46 4.91 2.78
N LYS A 81 16.06 6.10 2.70
CA LYS A 81 15.42 7.29 2.16
C LYS A 81 15.03 7.12 0.69
N ALA A 82 15.93 6.55 -0.11
CA ALA A 82 15.65 6.28 -1.53
C ALA A 82 14.44 5.35 -1.71
N HIS A 83 14.34 4.32 -0.87
CA HIS A 83 13.19 3.40 -0.90
C HIS A 83 11.90 4.05 -0.40
N PHE A 84 11.94 4.93 0.59
CA PHE A 84 10.78 5.74 0.95
C PHE A 84 10.32 6.66 -0.19
N GLU A 85 11.22 7.22 -0.97
CA GLU A 85 10.87 8.02 -2.16
C GLU A 85 10.18 7.16 -3.24
N LEU A 86 10.66 5.93 -3.48
CA LEU A 86 10.00 4.96 -4.37
C LEU A 86 8.61 4.56 -3.85
N ALA A 87 8.50 4.29 -2.54
CA ALA A 87 7.23 3.98 -1.90
C ALA A 87 6.22 5.12 -2.10
N TYR A 88 6.62 6.35 -1.80
CA TYR A 88 5.77 7.53 -1.98
C TYR A 88 5.32 7.70 -3.44
N TYR A 89 6.21 7.47 -4.40
CA TYR A 89 5.89 7.55 -5.82
C TYR A 89 4.78 6.57 -6.21
N TRP A 90 4.92 5.29 -5.85
CA TRP A 90 3.95 4.26 -6.22
C TRP A 90 2.63 4.40 -5.47
N LEU A 91 2.67 4.70 -4.15
CA LEU A 91 1.47 4.97 -3.36
C LEU A 91 0.71 6.21 -3.89
N SER A 92 1.43 7.25 -4.33
CA SER A 92 0.79 8.43 -4.94
C SER A 92 0.06 8.08 -6.24
N LYS A 93 0.63 7.18 -7.06
CA LYS A 93 -0.05 6.68 -8.26
C LYS A 93 -1.27 5.86 -7.93
N ALA A 94 -1.16 4.92 -6.97
CA ALA A 94 -2.30 4.13 -6.53
C ALA A 94 -3.40 5.00 -5.91
N ASN A 95 -3.05 6.03 -5.13
CA ASN A 95 -4.02 7.00 -4.61
C ASN A 95 -4.72 7.79 -5.72
N PHE A 96 -4.02 8.17 -6.79
CA PHE A 96 -4.63 8.82 -7.95
C PHE A 96 -5.71 7.93 -8.59
N GLU A 97 -5.49 6.63 -8.61
CA GLU A 97 -6.46 5.61 -9.08
C GLU A 97 -7.48 5.20 -7.98
N LYS A 98 -7.52 5.92 -6.86
CA LYS A 98 -8.46 5.75 -5.75
C LYS A 98 -8.31 4.43 -5.00
N HIS A 99 -7.08 3.93 -4.85
CA HIS A 99 -6.82 2.75 -4.03
C HIS A 99 -6.89 3.10 -2.53
N PRO A 100 -7.83 2.53 -1.74
CA PRO A 100 -8.08 2.97 -0.36
C PRO A 100 -6.88 2.76 0.57
N ALA A 101 -6.29 1.56 0.57
CA ALA A 101 -5.15 1.23 1.42
C ALA A 101 -3.91 2.08 1.07
N ALA A 102 -3.62 2.31 -0.23
CA ALA A 102 -2.53 3.19 -0.65
C ALA A 102 -2.72 4.64 -0.16
N THR A 103 -3.98 5.10 -0.12
CA THR A 103 -4.33 6.45 0.38
C THR A 103 -4.07 6.56 1.88
N LEU A 104 -4.37 5.50 2.64
CA LEU A 104 -4.07 5.43 4.06
C LEU A 104 -2.56 5.42 4.32
N GLU A 105 -1.79 4.61 3.58
CA GLU A 105 -0.32 4.59 3.68
C GLU A 105 0.28 5.97 3.36
N LEU A 106 -0.23 6.64 2.31
CA LEU A 106 0.20 7.97 1.93
C LEU A 106 -0.05 9.01 3.04
N ALA A 107 -1.15 8.88 3.80
CA ALA A 107 -1.41 9.71 4.97
C ALA A 107 -0.29 9.60 6.02
N GLY A 108 0.29 8.41 6.16
CA GLY A 108 1.44 8.16 7.02
C GLY A 108 2.67 9.00 6.65
N PHE A 109 2.98 9.18 5.38
CA PHE A 109 4.09 10.01 4.90
C PHE A 109 3.91 11.48 5.30
N TYR A 110 2.71 12.05 5.15
CA TYR A 110 2.42 13.42 5.58
C TYR A 110 2.43 13.58 7.11
N ARG A 111 2.04 12.54 7.86
CA ARG A 111 2.07 12.57 9.32
C ARG A 111 3.49 12.57 9.88
N ARG A 112 4.39 11.79 9.30
CA ARG A 112 5.79 11.66 9.75
C ARG A 112 6.68 12.76 9.18
N GLY A 113 6.52 13.10 7.92
CA GLY A 113 7.37 14.04 7.20
C GLY A 113 8.68 13.41 6.70
N ASP A 114 8.66 12.12 6.33
CA ASP A 114 9.88 11.38 5.96
C ASP A 114 10.41 11.77 4.57
N VAL A 115 9.50 11.93 3.60
CA VAL A 115 9.83 12.23 2.18
C VAL A 115 9.23 13.57 1.76
N VAL A 116 8.14 13.95 2.38
CA VAL A 116 7.41 15.19 2.15
C VAL A 116 7.38 16.01 3.43
N GLU A 117 7.16 17.31 3.32
CA GLU A 117 6.98 18.15 4.50
C GLU A 117 5.80 17.63 5.34
N LYS A 118 6.01 17.60 6.66
CA LYS A 118 4.99 17.14 7.60
C LYS A 118 3.76 18.04 7.52
N ASP A 119 2.63 17.42 7.26
CA ASP A 119 1.32 18.08 7.12
C ASP A 119 0.23 17.20 7.75
N VAL A 120 -0.11 17.52 9.00
CA VAL A 120 -1.09 16.77 9.79
C VAL A 120 -2.51 16.94 9.21
N GLU A 121 -2.85 18.12 8.70
CA GLU A 121 -4.17 18.40 8.12
C GLU A 121 -4.36 17.55 6.86
N LYS A 122 -3.36 17.52 5.98
CA LYS A 122 -3.37 16.68 4.78
C LYS A 122 -3.39 15.19 5.11
N SER A 123 -2.66 14.77 6.15
CA SER A 123 -2.71 13.38 6.63
C SER A 123 -4.15 12.99 7.02
N ILE A 124 -4.81 13.80 7.85
CA ILE A 124 -6.19 13.53 8.28
C ILE A 124 -7.16 13.53 7.08
N ALA A 125 -6.98 14.45 6.14
CA ALA A 125 -7.81 14.50 4.92
C ALA A 125 -7.66 13.19 4.10
N LEU A 126 -6.46 12.64 3.99
CA LEU A 126 -6.20 11.37 3.31
C LEU A 126 -6.79 10.18 4.09
N VAL A 127 -6.67 10.15 5.43
CA VAL A 127 -7.33 9.13 6.26
C VAL A 127 -8.84 9.14 6.02
N LYS A 128 -9.45 10.34 6.02
CA LYS A 128 -10.89 10.49 5.73
C LYS A 128 -11.24 9.98 4.33
N GLN A 129 -10.44 10.33 3.34
CA GLN A 129 -10.65 9.88 1.97
C GLN A 129 -10.57 8.36 1.84
N ALA A 130 -9.56 7.71 2.47
CA ALA A 130 -9.42 6.27 2.51
C ALA A 130 -10.63 5.59 3.18
N ALA A 131 -11.09 6.14 4.32
CA ALA A 131 -12.28 5.67 5.03
C ALA A 131 -13.56 5.80 4.18
N GLU A 132 -13.73 6.90 3.44
CA GLU A 132 -14.85 7.10 2.51
C GLU A 132 -14.82 6.11 1.35
N TRP A 133 -13.64 5.64 0.94
CA TRP A 133 -13.46 4.63 -0.11
C TRP A 133 -13.53 3.19 0.39
N GLY A 134 -13.79 2.99 1.69
CA GLY A 134 -14.05 1.69 2.26
C GLY A 134 -12.88 1.03 2.98
N GLU A 135 -11.76 1.75 3.18
CA GLU A 135 -10.64 1.23 3.96
C GLU A 135 -11.02 1.14 5.44
N VAL A 136 -11.15 -0.09 5.94
CA VAL A 136 -11.62 -0.35 7.31
C VAL A 136 -10.66 0.20 8.36
N GLN A 137 -9.35 0.02 8.13
CA GLN A 137 -8.33 0.55 9.04
C GLN A 137 -8.40 2.09 9.09
N ALA A 138 -8.63 2.75 7.95
CA ALA A 138 -8.81 4.20 7.92
C ALA A 138 -10.06 4.67 8.68
N MET A 139 -11.16 3.90 8.66
CA MET A 139 -12.34 4.19 9.49
C MET A 139 -12.01 4.10 10.99
N ARG A 140 -11.26 3.08 11.41
CA ARG A 140 -10.80 2.95 12.80
C ARG A 140 -9.85 4.07 13.21
N ASP A 141 -8.91 4.42 12.34
CA ASP A 141 -8.00 5.56 12.57
C ASP A 141 -8.76 6.87 12.69
N LEU A 142 -9.76 7.09 11.84
CA LEU A 142 -10.59 8.29 11.86
C LEU A 142 -11.47 8.36 13.12
N ALA A 143 -12.02 7.23 13.56
CA ALA A 143 -12.73 7.15 14.85
C ALA A 143 -11.81 7.53 16.01
N PHE A 144 -10.58 7.03 16.03
CA PHE A 144 -9.58 7.37 17.04
C PHE A 144 -9.19 8.86 17.00
N ILE A 145 -9.03 9.42 15.80
CA ILE A 145 -8.71 10.84 15.59
C ILE A 145 -9.81 11.73 16.19
N TYR A 146 -11.10 11.42 15.92
CA TYR A 146 -12.22 12.20 16.45
C TYR A 146 -12.41 12.01 17.96
N ALA A 147 -12.27 10.78 18.47
CA ALA A 147 -12.39 10.52 19.91
C ALA A 147 -11.37 11.30 20.75
N ASN A 148 -10.17 11.49 20.22
CA ASN A 148 -9.06 12.11 20.94
C ASN A 148 -8.76 13.58 20.52
N GLY A 149 -9.46 14.10 19.51
CA GLY A 149 -9.23 15.46 19.02
C GLY A 149 -7.84 15.67 18.42
N LEU A 150 -7.31 14.67 17.67
CA LEU A 150 -5.97 14.70 17.10
C LEU A 150 -5.92 15.51 15.80
N GLY A 151 -5.57 16.77 15.89
CA GLY A 151 -5.54 17.69 14.73
C GLY A 151 -6.91 18.17 14.26
N VAL A 152 -7.98 17.73 14.92
CA VAL A 152 -9.37 18.16 14.75
C VAL A 152 -10.00 18.37 16.14
N ALA A 153 -11.15 19.03 16.23
CA ALA A 153 -11.90 19.05 17.47
C ALA A 153 -12.41 17.63 17.81
N ALA A 154 -12.38 17.26 19.09
CA ALA A 154 -12.94 15.99 19.53
C ALA A 154 -14.45 15.95 19.23
N ASP A 155 -14.93 14.82 18.73
CA ASP A 155 -16.33 14.62 18.34
C ASP A 155 -16.72 13.14 18.51
N ASP A 156 -17.36 12.83 19.65
CA ASP A 156 -17.78 11.47 19.97
C ASP A 156 -18.82 10.92 18.98
N ILE A 157 -19.64 11.79 18.37
CA ILE A 157 -20.63 11.37 17.38
C ILE A 157 -19.94 10.87 16.12
N GLN A 158 -18.91 11.59 15.65
CA GLN A 158 -18.10 11.15 14.50
C GLN A 158 -17.29 9.89 14.83
N ALA A 159 -16.72 9.81 16.03
CA ALA A 159 -16.01 8.62 16.49
C ALA A 159 -16.90 7.39 16.47
N ASP A 160 -18.11 7.47 17.05
CA ASP A 160 -19.09 6.39 17.03
C ASP A 160 -19.56 6.02 15.62
N TYR A 161 -19.78 7.01 14.76
CA TYR A 161 -20.17 6.78 13.36
C TYR A 161 -19.14 5.93 12.61
N TRP A 162 -17.86 6.32 12.68
CA TRP A 162 -16.81 5.61 11.96
C TRP A 162 -16.51 4.23 12.55
N THR A 163 -16.62 4.08 13.88
CA THR A 163 -16.51 2.76 14.54
C THR A 163 -17.59 1.81 14.04
N LYS A 164 -18.86 2.23 14.05
CA LYS A 164 -19.97 1.39 13.58
C LYS A 164 -19.82 1.00 12.11
N LYS A 165 -19.38 1.95 11.28
CA LYS A 165 -19.17 1.70 9.85
C LYS A 165 -18.07 0.69 9.59
N ALA A 166 -16.98 0.70 10.37
CA ALA A 166 -15.94 -0.31 10.32
C ALA A 166 -16.47 -1.69 10.72
N ASP A 167 -17.22 -1.75 11.85
CA ASP A 167 -17.78 -3.00 12.36
C ASP A 167 -18.78 -3.64 11.37
N GLU A 168 -19.61 -2.83 10.70
CA GLU A 168 -20.56 -3.30 9.68
C GLU A 168 -19.85 -3.99 8.52
N ILE A 169 -18.77 -3.40 8.00
CA ILE A 169 -18.01 -4.01 6.89
C ILE A 169 -17.33 -5.31 7.32
N GLU A 170 -16.74 -5.35 8.53
CA GLU A 170 -16.07 -6.55 9.03
C GLU A 170 -17.04 -7.73 9.23
N GLN A 171 -18.29 -7.44 9.68
CA GLN A 171 -19.32 -8.48 9.83
C GLN A 171 -19.83 -9.05 8.49
N ASP A 172 -19.80 -8.26 7.42
CA ASP A 172 -20.23 -8.70 6.09
C ASP A 172 -19.17 -9.59 5.38
N ILE A 173 -17.94 -9.65 5.93
CA ILE A 173 -16.83 -10.44 5.37
C ILE A 173 -16.70 -11.83 6.04
N GLU A 174 -17.26 -12.01 7.24
CA GLU A 174 -17.28 -13.30 7.97
C GLU A 174 -18.40 -14.24 7.47
#